data_6ae49230a6929da4e244e74d6bbd6805
#
_entry.id   6ae49230a6929da4e244e74d6bbd6805
#
_cell.length_a   1.000
_cell.length_b   1.000
_cell.length_c   1.000
_cell.angle_alpha   90.00
_cell.angle_beta   90.00
_cell.angle_gamma   90.00
#
_symmetry.space_group_name_H-M   'P 1'
#
loop_
_entity.id
_entity.type
_entity.pdbx_description
1 polymer ?
#
loop_
_entity_poly.entity_id
_entity_poly.type
_entity_poly.pdbx_seq_one_letter_code
_entity_poly.pdbx_strand_id
1 'polypeptide(L)'
;MRNFILATVSSLALVACGGQEPDASPEAATETAAASGSEHGYETRGSNNLADTMASDDARYMADGATPDSDAANDIPDATERPVMQAQVVLDRIGFGPGVIDGKMGMSTENALRGFQEANDLEVTGRLDQPTKTALAEWERIPATRVVTVPDSWAEAEYTDMPDSVAGKAKLDRLGYKSLDERLAERFHTTVEVLRELNPDGRPAGSSASADAGPDDGANAQAAEGQADGGYFVAGQQLRVPNIGADRITPGAIADADWQRTLASLGVGSEQTAVDRIVVSKAGKTLKAYSGDKLVALFTVSSGSSEFPLPLGEWDIVGEAYNPPYSYDPEVLGNGDGETYTLAAGPNSPVGVVWIDLSKEHYGIHGTPDPETIGRAQSSGCVRLTNWDAARLAGMVSQSTRVLFEA
;
A
#
# COMPACT_ATOMS: atom_id res chain seq x y z
N MET A 1 50.59 -44.26 -18.32
CA MET A 1 51.60 -43.38 -18.90
C MET A 1 51.30 -41.99 -18.36
N ARG A 2 51.91 -41.62 -17.26
CA ARG A 2 53.19 -40.95 -17.04
C ARG A 2 53.36 -39.73 -17.97
N ASN A 3 53.35 -38.51 -17.46
CA ASN A 3 54.42 -37.61 -17.02
C ASN A 3 53.77 -36.27 -16.66
N PHE A 4 53.89 -35.67 -15.52
CA PHE A 4 55.00 -35.01 -14.75
C PHE A 4 55.65 -33.84 -15.47
N ILE A 5 55.82 -32.74 -14.64
CA ILE A 5 56.93 -31.75 -14.58
C ILE A 5 56.41 -30.36 -14.97
N LEU A 6 56.76 -29.24 -14.30
CA LEU A 6 57.46 -28.85 -13.08
C LEU A 6 57.18 -27.33 -12.86
N ALA A 7 57.32 -26.93 -11.62
CA ALA A 7 57.26 -25.56 -11.14
C ALA A 7 58.45 -24.68 -11.60
N THR A 8 58.29 -23.37 -11.60
CA THR A 8 59.40 -22.45 -11.29
C THR A 8 58.90 -21.26 -10.46
N VAL A 9 59.50 -21.16 -9.31
CA VAL A 9 59.56 -20.04 -8.35
C VAL A 9 60.66 -19.10 -8.83
N SER A 10 60.47 -17.80 -8.73
CA SER A 10 61.60 -16.86 -8.61
C SER A 10 61.22 -15.65 -7.77
N SER A 11 62.09 -15.40 -6.87
CA SER A 11 62.08 -14.55 -5.69
C SER A 11 62.62 -13.14 -5.92
N LEU A 12 62.24 -12.24 -5.01
CA LEU A 12 62.95 -11.11 -4.39
C LEU A 12 63.57 -10.00 -5.26
N ALA A 13 63.24 -8.77 -4.86
CA ALA A 13 64.21 -7.84 -4.29
C ALA A 13 63.54 -6.66 -3.58
N LEU A 14 63.83 -6.53 -2.29
CA LEU A 14 63.68 -5.33 -1.46
C LEU A 14 64.68 -4.25 -1.90
N VAL A 15 64.28 -2.95 -1.86
CA VAL A 15 65.16 -1.84 -1.55
C VAL A 15 64.44 -0.89 -0.59
N ALA A 16 65.00 -0.73 0.58
CA ALA A 16 64.68 0.24 1.61
C ALA A 16 65.65 1.41 1.51
N CYS A 17 65.16 2.65 1.78
CA CYS A 17 65.86 3.82 2.38
C CYS A 17 64.82 4.92 2.42
N GLY A 18 64.42 5.56 3.49
CA GLY A 18 65.14 5.97 4.69
C GLY A 18 64.92 7.47 4.85
N GLY A 19 64.33 7.93 5.96
CA GLY A 19 64.61 9.28 6.42
C GLY A 19 63.43 10.17 6.77
N GLN A 20 63.12 10.22 8.07
CA GLN A 20 63.00 11.41 8.93
C GLN A 20 61.61 12.09 9.07
N GLU A 21 61.05 11.88 10.25
CA GLU A 21 60.11 12.79 10.93
C GLU A 21 60.83 14.09 11.40
N PRO A 22 60.06 15.18 11.64
CA PRO A 22 59.64 15.42 13.01
C PRO A 22 58.22 16.01 13.19
N ASP A 23 57.57 15.49 14.22
CA ASP A 23 56.83 16.12 15.31
C ASP A 23 56.06 17.45 15.08
N ALA A 24 54.73 17.39 15.22
CA ALA A 24 53.89 18.34 15.95
C ALA A 24 52.40 17.93 15.86
N SER A 25 51.88 17.50 17.01
CA SER A 25 50.42 17.51 17.32
C SER A 25 50.06 18.85 18.02
N PRO A 26 48.79 19.11 18.35
CA PRO A 26 47.51 18.83 17.65
C PRO A 26 46.64 20.08 17.51
N GLU A 27 45.74 20.12 16.57
CA GLU A 27 44.51 20.90 16.71
C GLU A 27 43.35 20.16 16.03
N ALA A 28 42.30 20.01 16.79
CA ALA A 28 41.05 19.39 16.41
C ALA A 28 40.30 20.24 15.37
N ALA A 29 40.17 19.71 14.17
CA ALA A 29 39.20 20.20 13.20
C ALA A 29 38.21 19.04 12.94
N THR A 30 37.01 19.19 13.45
CA THR A 30 35.84 18.41 13.08
C THR A 30 35.49 18.72 11.62
N GLU A 31 35.94 17.88 10.71
CA GLU A 31 35.39 17.84 9.36
C GLU A 31 34.16 16.94 9.34
N THR A 32 32.99 17.59 9.33
CA THR A 32 31.74 16.96 8.95
C THR A 32 31.83 16.60 7.48
N ALA A 33 31.88 15.32 7.20
CA ALA A 33 31.67 14.80 5.85
C ALA A 33 30.22 15.12 5.44
N ALA A 34 30.07 16.10 4.58
CA ALA A 34 28.82 16.39 3.91
C ALA A 34 28.55 15.30 2.89
N ALA A 35 27.61 14.41 3.20
CA ALA A 35 26.96 13.59 2.20
C ALA A 35 26.21 14.55 1.26
N SER A 36 26.59 14.56 -0.01
CA SER A 36 25.86 15.26 -1.07
C SER A 36 24.56 14.50 -1.36
N GLY A 37 23.55 14.74 -0.52
CA GLY A 37 22.17 14.50 -0.88
C GLY A 37 21.79 15.57 -1.90
N SER A 38 21.37 15.17 -3.08
CA SER A 38 20.75 16.07 -4.04
C SER A 38 19.43 16.54 -3.47
N GLU A 39 19.44 17.69 -2.79
CA GLU A 39 18.23 18.45 -2.49
C GLU A 39 17.66 18.98 -3.82
N HIS A 40 16.73 18.22 -4.38
CA HIS A 40 15.79 18.78 -5.34
C HIS A 40 14.70 19.47 -4.50
N GLY A 41 14.92 20.72 -4.18
CA GLY A 41 13.90 21.60 -3.64
C GLY A 41 12.80 21.77 -4.68
N TYR A 42 11.65 21.16 -4.44
CA TYR A 42 10.43 21.47 -5.18
C TYR A 42 9.85 22.75 -4.60
N GLU A 43 9.93 23.84 -5.37
CA GLU A 43 9.11 25.02 -5.11
C GLU A 43 7.64 24.64 -5.30
N THR A 44 6.90 24.56 -4.20
CA THR A 44 5.45 24.44 -4.20
C THR A 44 4.86 25.71 -4.82
N ARG A 45 4.46 25.63 -6.07
CA ARG A 45 3.55 26.62 -6.67
C ARG A 45 2.22 26.52 -5.97
N GLY A 46 1.75 27.66 -5.46
CA GLY A 46 0.61 27.87 -4.60
C GLY A 46 -0.57 26.93 -4.85
N SER A 47 -0.94 26.22 -3.78
CA SER A 47 -2.10 25.37 -3.73
C SER A 47 -3.37 26.22 -3.83
N ASN A 48 -4.21 25.89 -4.80
CA ASN A 48 -5.53 26.48 -4.93
C ASN A 48 -6.42 26.02 -3.76
N ASN A 49 -7.31 26.89 -3.31
CA ASN A 49 -8.27 26.64 -2.22
C ASN A 49 -9.09 25.34 -2.31
N LEU A 50 -9.15 24.72 -3.49
CA LEU A 50 -9.83 23.44 -3.72
C LEU A 50 -9.14 22.29 -2.97
N ALA A 51 -7.80 22.27 -2.93
CA ALA A 51 -7.04 21.23 -2.25
C ALA A 51 -7.27 21.27 -0.71
N ASP A 52 -7.43 22.46 -0.15
CA ASP A 52 -7.70 22.64 1.27
C ASP A 52 -9.14 22.19 1.64
N THR A 53 -10.11 22.39 0.77
CA THR A 53 -11.49 21.93 0.98
C THR A 53 -11.57 20.40 0.92
N MET A 54 -10.92 19.78 -0.06
CA MET A 54 -10.87 18.31 -0.18
C MET A 54 -10.12 17.66 1.01
N ALA A 55 -9.02 18.26 1.46
CA ALA A 55 -8.30 17.79 2.65
C ALA A 55 -9.15 17.88 3.93
N SER A 56 -10.01 18.90 4.04
CA SER A 56 -10.89 19.06 5.19
C SER A 56 -12.02 18.03 5.21
N ASP A 57 -12.56 17.66 4.04
CA ASP A 57 -13.66 16.70 3.94
C ASP A 57 -13.15 15.25 4.05
N ASP A 58 -12.02 14.92 3.43
CA ASP A 58 -11.35 13.63 3.65
C ASP A 58 -10.90 13.50 5.12
N ALA A 59 -10.37 14.56 5.74
CA ALA A 59 -10.03 14.57 7.15
C ALA A 59 -11.27 14.51 8.06
N ARG A 60 -12.40 15.10 7.68
CA ARG A 60 -13.67 14.94 8.40
C ARG A 60 -14.22 13.53 8.27
N TYR A 61 -14.20 12.95 7.08
CA TYR A 61 -14.62 11.58 6.85
C TYR A 61 -13.78 10.56 7.64
N MET A 62 -12.54 10.91 7.95
CA MET A 62 -11.62 10.12 8.78
C MET A 62 -11.65 10.55 10.26
N ALA A 63 -11.86 11.85 10.57
CA ALA A 63 -11.92 12.38 11.94
C ALA A 63 -13.29 12.19 12.60
N ASP A 64 -14.35 12.23 11.83
CA ASP A 64 -15.64 11.61 12.17
C ASP A 64 -15.53 10.07 12.15
N GLY A 65 -14.31 9.60 12.43
CA GLY A 65 -14.05 8.21 12.80
C GLY A 65 -15.22 7.85 13.64
N ALA A 66 -16.24 7.42 12.90
CA ALA A 66 -17.58 7.37 13.42
C ALA A 66 -17.44 6.80 14.80
N THR A 67 -17.75 7.60 15.78
CA THR A 67 -18.30 6.98 16.97
C THR A 67 -19.27 5.98 16.40
N PRO A 68 -19.24 4.70 16.80
CA PRO A 68 -20.13 3.68 16.24
C PRO A 68 -21.60 4.10 16.16
N ASP A 69 -21.95 5.22 16.74
CA ASP A 69 -23.30 5.76 16.89
C ASP A 69 -23.73 6.81 15.85
N SER A 70 -22.83 7.47 15.10
CA SER A 70 -23.28 8.52 14.16
C SER A 70 -23.76 7.98 12.81
N ASP A 71 -23.24 6.83 12.36
CA ASP A 71 -23.70 6.15 11.14
C ASP A 71 -24.83 5.15 11.41
N ALA A 72 -25.09 4.79 12.67
CA ALA A 72 -26.13 3.81 13.03
C ALA A 72 -27.55 4.25 12.63
N ALA A 73 -27.79 5.55 12.44
CA ALA A 73 -29.10 6.06 12.04
C ALA A 73 -29.44 5.79 10.56
N ASN A 74 -28.45 5.49 9.72
CA ASN A 74 -28.58 5.23 8.30
C ASN A 74 -28.18 3.80 7.88
N ASP A 75 -27.94 2.91 8.86
CA ASP A 75 -27.43 1.57 8.56
C ASP A 75 -28.58 0.70 8.00
N ILE A 76 -28.56 0.53 6.69
CA ILE A 76 -29.46 -0.41 6.01
C ILE A 76 -28.93 -1.83 6.32
N PRO A 77 -29.67 -2.68 7.04
CA PRO A 77 -29.21 -4.03 7.37
C PRO A 77 -28.84 -4.82 6.12
N ASP A 78 -27.70 -5.53 6.16
CA ASP A 78 -27.36 -6.48 5.11
C ASP A 78 -28.10 -7.78 5.38
N ALA A 79 -29.11 -8.08 4.56
CA ALA A 79 -29.85 -9.34 4.68
C ALA A 79 -29.04 -10.57 4.23
N THR A 80 -27.88 -10.35 3.62
CA THR A 80 -27.01 -11.43 3.10
C THR A 80 -25.89 -11.71 4.11
N GLU A 81 -25.79 -12.95 4.56
CA GLU A 81 -24.65 -13.40 5.35
C GLU A 81 -23.38 -13.46 4.47
N ARG A 82 -22.29 -12.82 4.93
CA ARG A 82 -21.02 -12.73 4.20
C ARG A 82 -19.84 -13.18 5.09
N PRO A 83 -19.79 -14.45 5.51
CA PRO A 83 -18.83 -14.88 6.54
C PRO A 83 -17.37 -14.75 6.10
N VAL A 84 -17.05 -14.93 4.82
CA VAL A 84 -15.68 -14.75 4.31
C VAL A 84 -15.31 -13.26 4.27
N MET A 85 -16.19 -12.40 3.75
CA MET A 85 -15.96 -10.96 3.73
C MET A 85 -15.83 -10.40 5.15
N GLN A 86 -16.63 -10.87 6.11
CA GLN A 86 -16.49 -10.48 7.51
C GLN A 86 -15.12 -10.87 8.06
N ALA A 87 -14.65 -12.09 7.79
CA ALA A 87 -13.30 -12.49 8.19
C ALA A 87 -12.23 -11.64 7.53
N GLN A 88 -12.34 -11.34 6.22
CA GLN A 88 -11.42 -10.43 5.51
C GLN A 88 -11.40 -9.04 6.16
N VAL A 89 -12.57 -8.46 6.42
CA VAL A 89 -12.71 -7.15 7.08
C VAL A 89 -12.05 -7.14 8.47
N VAL A 90 -12.29 -8.17 9.28
CA VAL A 90 -11.69 -8.27 10.61
C VAL A 90 -10.18 -8.42 10.51
N LEU A 91 -9.69 -9.31 9.65
CA LEU A 91 -8.26 -9.54 9.43
C LEU A 91 -7.55 -8.25 8.97
N ASP A 92 -8.14 -7.51 8.03
CA ASP A 92 -7.62 -6.22 7.58
C ASP A 92 -7.46 -5.23 8.74
N ARG A 93 -8.49 -5.09 9.57
CA ARG A 93 -8.48 -4.17 10.73
C ARG A 93 -7.43 -4.48 11.77
N ILE A 94 -7.06 -5.74 11.92
CA ILE A 94 -6.09 -6.19 12.95
C ILE A 94 -4.70 -6.44 12.39
N GLY A 95 -4.42 -5.99 11.15
CA GLY A 95 -3.08 -5.99 10.56
C GLY A 95 -2.73 -7.21 9.71
N PHE A 96 -3.65 -8.16 9.53
CA PHE A 96 -3.43 -9.31 8.64
C PHE A 96 -4.11 -9.07 7.31
N GLY A 97 -3.39 -8.45 6.35
CA GLY A 97 -3.91 -7.99 5.07
C GLY A 97 -4.45 -9.13 4.20
N PRO A 98 -5.78 -9.21 3.96
CA PRO A 98 -6.37 -10.23 3.09
C PRO A 98 -6.20 -9.89 1.60
N GLY A 99 -5.50 -8.79 1.27
CA GLY A 99 -5.50 -8.20 -0.05
C GLY A 99 -6.85 -7.56 -0.37
N VAL A 100 -7.36 -7.79 -1.58
CA VAL A 100 -8.69 -7.32 -1.97
C VAL A 100 -9.78 -8.03 -1.16
N ILE A 101 -10.69 -7.24 -0.58
CA ILE A 101 -11.85 -7.74 0.17
C ILE A 101 -12.99 -8.00 -0.82
N ASP A 102 -13.17 -9.26 -1.19
CA ASP A 102 -14.11 -9.70 -2.22
C ASP A 102 -15.11 -10.78 -1.75
N GLY A 103 -15.00 -11.18 -0.48
CA GLY A 103 -15.83 -12.26 0.07
C GLY A 103 -15.46 -13.66 -0.43
N LYS A 104 -14.31 -13.84 -1.08
CA LYS A 104 -13.85 -15.11 -1.63
C LYS A 104 -12.61 -15.62 -0.90
N MET A 105 -12.55 -16.92 -0.69
CA MET A 105 -11.32 -17.56 -0.21
C MET A 105 -10.30 -17.61 -1.35
N GLY A 106 -9.16 -16.97 -1.14
CA GLY A 106 -8.05 -16.95 -2.08
C GLY A 106 -6.72 -16.92 -1.34
N MET A 107 -5.61 -16.95 -2.06
CA MET A 107 -4.27 -17.03 -1.47
C MET A 107 -4.02 -15.90 -0.45
N SER A 108 -4.43 -14.66 -0.73
CA SER A 108 -4.23 -13.54 0.18
C SER A 108 -5.03 -13.72 1.47
N THR A 109 -6.29 -14.15 1.38
CA THR A 109 -7.12 -14.46 2.54
C THR A 109 -6.56 -15.65 3.34
N GLU A 110 -6.08 -16.70 2.65
CA GLU A 110 -5.43 -17.84 3.32
C GLU A 110 -4.14 -17.42 4.04
N ASN A 111 -3.33 -16.54 3.43
CA ASN A 111 -2.12 -16.01 4.05
C ASN A 111 -2.46 -15.15 5.29
N ALA A 112 -3.46 -14.28 5.18
CA ALA A 112 -3.94 -13.48 6.32
C ALA A 112 -4.41 -14.37 7.48
N LEU A 113 -5.17 -15.43 7.18
CA LEU A 113 -5.57 -16.43 8.18
C LEU A 113 -4.38 -17.15 8.81
N ARG A 114 -3.37 -17.55 8.02
CA ARG A 114 -2.13 -18.15 8.55
C ARG A 114 -1.40 -17.20 9.49
N GLY A 115 -1.29 -15.92 9.12
CA GLY A 115 -0.69 -14.90 9.97
C GLY A 115 -1.45 -14.70 11.29
N PHE A 116 -2.76 -14.60 11.22
CA PHE A 116 -3.60 -14.50 12.39
C PHE A 116 -3.48 -15.74 13.29
N GLN A 117 -3.52 -16.95 12.73
CA GLN A 117 -3.37 -18.21 13.45
C GLN A 117 -2.00 -18.29 14.14
N GLU A 118 -0.90 -17.96 13.43
CA GLU A 118 0.45 -17.92 13.98
C GLU A 118 0.55 -16.91 15.14
N ALA A 119 0.02 -15.71 14.99
CA ALA A 119 0.05 -14.66 16.00
C ALA A 119 -0.77 -14.97 17.26
N ASN A 120 -1.69 -15.95 17.18
CA ASN A 120 -2.57 -16.37 18.28
C ASN A 120 -2.30 -17.80 18.73
N ASP A 121 -1.14 -18.37 18.42
CA ASP A 121 -0.72 -19.73 18.82
C ASP A 121 -1.72 -20.83 18.42
N LEU A 122 -2.42 -20.65 17.29
CA LEU A 122 -3.32 -21.64 16.71
C LEU A 122 -2.59 -22.55 15.71
N GLU A 123 -3.18 -23.70 15.39
CA GLU A 123 -2.71 -24.50 14.25
C GLU A 123 -2.81 -23.69 12.97
N VAL A 124 -1.69 -23.57 12.22
CA VAL A 124 -1.58 -22.73 11.02
C VAL A 124 -2.13 -23.46 9.80
N THR A 125 -3.44 -23.45 9.66
CA THR A 125 -4.15 -24.13 8.56
C THR A 125 -4.43 -23.24 7.35
N GLY A 126 -4.47 -21.91 7.52
CA GLY A 126 -4.92 -20.95 6.51
C GLY A 126 -6.41 -21.06 6.19
N ARG A 127 -7.20 -21.68 7.07
CA ARG A 127 -8.63 -21.91 6.88
C ARG A 127 -9.43 -21.18 7.96
N LEU A 128 -10.64 -20.79 7.60
CA LEU A 128 -11.61 -20.27 8.56
C LEU A 128 -12.30 -21.44 9.28
N ASP A 129 -11.49 -22.25 10.01
CA ASP A 129 -11.93 -23.39 10.80
C ASP A 129 -12.51 -22.95 12.15
N GLN A 130 -13.03 -23.91 12.94
CA GLN A 130 -13.70 -23.61 14.20
C GLN A 130 -12.78 -22.95 15.25
N PRO A 131 -11.52 -23.37 15.46
CA PRO A 131 -10.60 -22.66 16.36
C PRO A 131 -10.37 -21.20 15.92
N THR A 132 -10.17 -20.96 14.63
CA THR A 132 -9.99 -19.62 14.07
C THR A 132 -11.23 -18.75 14.25
N LYS A 133 -12.44 -19.29 13.98
CA LYS A 133 -13.70 -18.58 14.24
C LYS A 133 -13.87 -18.24 15.71
N THR A 134 -13.51 -19.16 16.61
CA THR A 134 -13.57 -18.90 18.05
C THR A 134 -12.62 -17.78 18.46
N ALA A 135 -11.39 -17.75 17.92
CA ALA A 135 -10.44 -16.68 18.19
C ALA A 135 -10.89 -15.33 17.60
N LEU A 136 -11.59 -15.34 16.45
CA LEU A 136 -12.17 -14.14 15.83
C LEU A 136 -13.49 -13.69 16.50
N ALA A 137 -14.05 -14.44 17.45
CA ALA A 137 -15.36 -14.13 18.04
C ALA A 137 -15.39 -12.79 18.81
N GLU A 138 -14.27 -12.30 19.31
CA GLU A 138 -14.22 -10.98 19.97
C GLU A 138 -14.58 -9.83 19.00
N TRP A 139 -14.39 -10.04 17.69
CA TRP A 139 -14.75 -9.10 16.62
C TRP A 139 -16.06 -9.46 15.89
N GLU A 140 -16.83 -10.45 16.39
CA GLU A 140 -18.07 -10.92 15.76
C GLU A 140 -19.10 -9.80 15.56
N ARG A 141 -19.02 -8.75 16.38
CA ARG A 141 -19.89 -7.56 16.28
C ARG A 141 -19.55 -6.65 15.10
N ILE A 142 -18.41 -6.84 14.45
CA ILE A 142 -18.05 -6.06 13.26
C ILE A 142 -18.76 -6.68 12.06
N PRO A 143 -19.74 -6.00 11.45
CA PRO A 143 -20.43 -6.53 10.26
C PRO A 143 -19.47 -6.52 9.06
N ALA A 144 -19.72 -7.42 8.10
CA ALA A 144 -18.95 -7.52 6.86
C ALA A 144 -19.00 -6.23 6.02
N THR A 145 -20.16 -5.58 6.02
CA THR A 145 -20.41 -4.38 5.23
C THR A 145 -21.02 -3.28 6.10
N ARG A 146 -20.90 -2.05 5.63
CA ARG A 146 -21.63 -0.88 6.14
C ARG A 146 -22.16 -0.04 4.99
N VAL A 147 -23.09 0.86 5.27
CA VAL A 147 -23.54 1.87 4.31
C VAL A 147 -22.85 3.19 4.61
N VAL A 148 -22.35 3.85 3.59
CA VAL A 148 -21.69 5.16 3.67
C VAL A 148 -22.29 6.09 2.63
N THR A 149 -22.19 7.40 2.85
CA THR A 149 -22.50 8.41 1.85
C THR A 149 -21.20 8.84 1.17
N VAL A 150 -21.16 8.82 -0.16
CA VAL A 150 -20.00 9.32 -0.92
C VAL A 150 -19.90 10.84 -0.74
N PRO A 151 -18.75 11.38 -0.30
CA PRO A 151 -18.59 12.82 -0.10
C PRO A 151 -18.86 13.61 -1.38
N ASP A 152 -19.59 14.71 -1.29
CA ASP A 152 -19.89 15.59 -2.44
C ASP A 152 -18.63 16.16 -3.07
N SER A 153 -17.61 16.44 -2.27
CA SER A 153 -16.28 16.91 -2.72
C SER A 153 -15.58 15.93 -3.68
N TRP A 154 -15.97 14.67 -3.68
CA TRP A 154 -15.39 13.68 -4.60
C TRP A 154 -15.94 13.80 -6.03
N ALA A 155 -17.08 14.47 -6.24
CA ALA A 155 -17.57 14.83 -7.57
C ALA A 155 -16.68 15.88 -8.25
N GLU A 156 -16.05 16.76 -7.45
CA GLU A 156 -15.20 17.86 -7.93
C GLU A 156 -13.74 17.43 -8.09
N ALA A 157 -13.41 16.16 -7.74
CA ALA A 157 -12.07 15.64 -7.87
C ALA A 157 -11.64 15.52 -9.35
N GLU A 158 -10.41 15.90 -9.64
CA GLU A 158 -9.83 15.68 -10.96
C GLU A 158 -9.50 14.20 -11.14
N TYR A 159 -10.21 13.53 -12.03
CA TYR A 159 -9.89 12.18 -12.47
C TYR A 159 -8.99 12.21 -13.70
N THR A 160 -8.10 11.24 -13.81
CA THR A 160 -7.03 11.23 -14.80
C THR A 160 -7.41 10.32 -15.97
N ASP A 161 -7.51 10.87 -17.19
CA ASP A 161 -7.51 10.05 -18.40
C ASP A 161 -6.13 9.42 -18.60
N MET A 162 -6.00 8.15 -18.21
CA MET A 162 -4.74 7.45 -18.08
C MET A 162 -4.30 6.86 -19.42
N PRO A 163 -3.23 7.39 -20.07
CA PRO A 163 -2.70 6.82 -21.30
C PRO A 163 -2.10 5.42 -21.07
N ASP A 164 -2.20 4.56 -22.07
CA ASP A 164 -1.58 3.23 -22.01
C ASP A 164 -0.05 3.29 -22.06
N SER A 165 0.52 4.24 -22.84
CA SER A 165 1.97 4.32 -23.02
C SER A 165 2.67 5.06 -21.89
N VAL A 166 3.90 4.60 -21.54
CA VAL A 166 4.77 5.25 -20.56
C VAL A 166 5.05 6.70 -20.96
N ALA A 167 5.35 6.97 -22.24
CA ALA A 167 5.56 8.31 -22.78
C ALA A 167 4.31 9.21 -22.65
N GLY A 168 3.11 8.64 -22.72
CA GLY A 168 1.87 9.32 -22.44
C GLY A 168 1.71 9.67 -20.96
N LYS A 169 1.96 8.69 -20.08
CA LYS A 169 1.91 8.87 -18.62
C LYS A 169 2.93 9.91 -18.14
N ALA A 170 4.12 9.98 -18.77
CA ALA A 170 5.14 10.96 -18.43
C ALA A 170 4.76 12.43 -18.74
N LYS A 171 3.68 12.67 -19.45
CA LYS A 171 3.16 14.02 -19.75
C LYS A 171 2.11 14.48 -18.74
N LEU A 172 1.68 13.60 -17.83
CA LEU A 172 0.70 13.92 -16.83
C LEU A 172 1.39 14.54 -15.61
N ASP A 173 0.74 15.54 -15.01
CA ASP A 173 1.20 16.17 -13.77
C ASP A 173 0.96 15.28 -12.55
N ARG A 174 0.04 14.31 -12.66
CA ARG A 174 -0.31 13.34 -11.61
C ARG A 174 -0.82 12.05 -12.23
N LEU A 175 -0.43 10.90 -11.65
CA LEU A 175 -1.03 9.60 -11.95
C LEU A 175 -2.15 9.31 -10.94
N GLY A 176 -3.21 10.17 -10.98
CA GLY A 176 -4.38 10.10 -10.11
C GLY A 176 -5.31 8.93 -10.43
N TYR A 177 -6.44 8.85 -9.73
CA TYR A 177 -7.50 7.89 -10.05
C TYR A 177 -8.12 8.20 -11.41
N LYS A 178 -8.54 7.16 -12.12
CA LYS A 178 -9.21 7.28 -13.43
C LYS A 178 -10.68 7.67 -13.30
N SER A 179 -11.29 7.31 -12.15
CA SER A 179 -12.71 7.53 -11.91
C SER A 179 -13.04 7.52 -10.41
N LEU A 180 -14.22 7.98 -10.05
CA LEU A 180 -14.79 7.83 -8.72
C LEU A 180 -14.92 6.36 -8.33
N ASP A 181 -15.32 5.49 -9.26
CA ASP A 181 -15.45 4.05 -9.03
C ASP A 181 -14.13 3.42 -8.57
N GLU A 182 -13.00 3.74 -9.24
CA GLU A 182 -11.67 3.28 -8.88
C GLU A 182 -11.26 3.82 -7.50
N ARG A 183 -11.47 5.10 -7.24
CA ARG A 183 -11.18 5.72 -5.94
C ARG A 183 -11.95 5.05 -4.80
N LEU A 184 -13.23 4.76 -5.00
CA LEU A 184 -14.08 4.06 -4.04
C LEU A 184 -13.58 2.62 -3.80
N ALA A 185 -13.21 1.91 -4.87
CA ALA A 185 -12.70 0.56 -4.76
C ALA A 185 -11.42 0.52 -3.92
N GLU A 186 -10.47 1.39 -4.19
CA GLU A 186 -9.23 1.46 -3.41
C GLU A 186 -9.48 1.93 -1.97
N ARG A 187 -10.35 2.93 -1.76
CA ARG A 187 -10.72 3.43 -0.44
C ARG A 187 -11.28 2.36 0.49
N PHE A 188 -12.00 1.40 -0.06
CA PHE A 188 -12.62 0.32 0.68
C PHE A 188 -11.93 -1.04 0.49
N HIS A 189 -10.67 -1.04 0.01
CA HIS A 189 -9.82 -2.21 -0.15
C HIS A 189 -10.48 -3.33 -0.98
N THR A 190 -11.24 -2.96 -2.00
CA THR A 190 -12.05 -3.88 -2.80
C THR A 190 -11.91 -3.59 -4.30
N THR A 191 -12.80 -4.13 -5.13
CA THR A 191 -12.87 -3.85 -6.56
C THR A 191 -14.17 -3.17 -6.95
N VAL A 192 -14.18 -2.55 -8.12
CA VAL A 192 -15.40 -1.91 -8.68
C VAL A 192 -16.49 -2.96 -8.87
N GLU A 193 -16.15 -4.17 -9.28
CA GLU A 193 -17.08 -5.29 -9.46
C GLU A 193 -17.77 -5.66 -8.14
N VAL A 194 -17.01 -5.78 -7.07
CA VAL A 194 -17.55 -6.08 -5.73
C VAL A 194 -18.45 -4.93 -5.25
N LEU A 195 -18.04 -3.67 -5.45
CA LEU A 195 -18.88 -2.53 -5.10
C LEU A 195 -20.21 -2.57 -5.87
N ARG A 196 -20.20 -2.93 -7.16
CA ARG A 196 -21.43 -3.10 -7.95
C ARG A 196 -22.30 -4.26 -7.45
N GLU A 197 -21.69 -5.37 -7.07
CA GLU A 197 -22.42 -6.51 -6.46
C GLU A 197 -23.07 -6.13 -5.12
N LEU A 198 -22.41 -5.29 -4.32
CA LEU A 198 -22.94 -4.77 -3.07
C LEU A 198 -24.03 -3.69 -3.27
N ASN A 199 -24.07 -3.08 -4.45
CA ASN A 199 -24.96 -1.95 -4.79
C ASN A 199 -25.65 -2.18 -6.14
N PRO A 200 -26.50 -3.21 -6.26
CA PRO A 200 -27.25 -3.43 -7.49
C PRO A 200 -28.12 -2.20 -7.81
N ASP A 201 -28.16 -1.81 -9.08
CA ASP A 201 -28.89 -0.64 -9.56
C ASP A 201 -28.46 0.68 -8.87
N GLY A 202 -27.20 0.75 -8.43
CA GLY A 202 -26.62 1.92 -7.75
C GLY A 202 -27.16 2.14 -6.34
N ARG A 203 -27.77 1.15 -5.69
CA ARG A 203 -28.35 1.25 -4.33
C ARG A 203 -27.79 0.18 -3.41
N PRO A 204 -27.62 0.48 -2.11
CA PRO A 204 -27.19 -0.52 -1.15
C PRO A 204 -28.09 -1.75 -1.19
N ALA A 205 -27.51 -2.95 -1.30
CA ALA A 205 -28.26 -4.19 -1.21
C ALA A 205 -29.06 -4.22 0.11
N GLY A 206 -30.35 -4.59 0.04
CA GLY A 206 -31.24 -4.57 1.21
C GLY A 206 -32.04 -3.27 1.39
N SER A 207 -31.75 -2.22 0.62
CA SER A 207 -32.64 -1.05 0.62
C SER A 207 -34.00 -1.44 0.03
N SER A 208 -35.09 -1.15 0.76
CA SER A 208 -36.43 -1.25 0.21
C SER A 208 -36.60 -0.17 -0.87
N ALA A 209 -37.11 -0.55 -2.02
CA ALA A 209 -37.62 0.43 -2.98
C ALA A 209 -38.79 1.15 -2.31
N SER A 210 -38.51 2.24 -1.59
CA SER A 210 -39.58 3.08 -1.02
C SER A 210 -40.32 3.71 -2.15
N ALA A 211 -41.64 3.46 -2.20
CA ALA A 211 -42.57 4.18 -3.10
C ALA A 211 -42.73 5.66 -2.72
N ASP A 212 -41.97 6.12 -1.73
CA ASP A 212 -41.97 7.49 -1.19
C ASP A 212 -40.57 8.11 -1.37
N ALA A 213 -40.23 8.35 -2.65
CA ALA A 213 -38.99 9.04 -3.02
C ALA A 213 -39.09 10.50 -2.56
N GLY A 214 -38.38 10.84 -1.46
CA GLY A 214 -38.16 12.23 -1.07
C GLY A 214 -37.18 12.92 -2.05
N PRO A 215 -37.00 14.25 -1.96
CA PRO A 215 -36.15 15.00 -2.88
C PRO A 215 -34.64 14.60 -2.87
N ASP A 216 -34.20 13.76 -1.93
CA ASP A 216 -32.84 13.19 -1.86
C ASP A 216 -32.62 11.97 -2.78
N ASP A 217 -33.68 11.40 -3.36
CA ASP A 217 -33.57 10.23 -4.25
C ASP A 217 -33.08 10.58 -5.67
N GLY A 218 -32.84 11.85 -5.96
CA GLY A 218 -32.34 12.31 -7.25
C GLY A 218 -30.92 11.78 -7.57
N ALA A 219 -30.05 11.68 -6.59
CA ALA A 219 -28.68 11.18 -6.78
C ALA A 219 -28.67 9.68 -7.11
N ASN A 220 -29.49 8.87 -6.42
CA ASN A 220 -29.60 7.43 -6.68
C ASN A 220 -30.31 7.09 -8.01
N ALA A 221 -31.22 7.95 -8.49
CA ALA A 221 -31.87 7.76 -9.78
C ALA A 221 -30.93 8.12 -10.95
N GLN A 222 -30.07 9.12 -10.80
CA GLN A 222 -29.07 9.50 -11.80
C GLN A 222 -27.98 8.46 -12.00
N ALA A 223 -27.60 7.71 -10.93
CA ALA A 223 -26.65 6.60 -11.04
C ALA A 223 -27.14 5.49 -11.98
N ALA A 224 -28.47 5.29 -12.05
CA ALA A 224 -29.07 4.28 -12.93
C ALA A 224 -29.14 4.70 -14.42
N GLU A 225 -29.05 5.99 -14.73
CA GLU A 225 -29.18 6.51 -16.10
C GLU A 225 -27.84 6.79 -16.82
N GLY A 226 -26.68 6.52 -16.17
CA GLY A 226 -25.34 6.62 -16.75
C GLY A 226 -24.92 8.07 -17.02
N GLN A 227 -24.00 8.58 -16.23
CA GLN A 227 -23.40 9.88 -16.46
C GLN A 227 -22.52 9.90 -17.72
N ALA A 228 -22.35 11.09 -18.30
CA ALA A 228 -21.57 11.37 -19.50
C ALA A 228 -20.07 10.97 -19.39
N ASP A 229 -19.55 10.68 -18.18
CA ASP A 229 -18.18 10.24 -17.90
C ASP A 229 -18.03 8.73 -17.60
N GLY A 230 -19.10 7.92 -17.75
CA GLY A 230 -19.04 6.46 -17.71
C GLY A 230 -18.83 5.82 -16.31
N GLY A 231 -18.92 6.57 -15.21
CA GLY A 231 -18.89 6.05 -13.84
C GLY A 231 -20.20 5.38 -13.44
N TYR A 232 -20.13 4.35 -12.58
CA TYR A 232 -21.31 3.68 -12.03
C TYR A 232 -21.82 4.36 -10.75
N PHE A 233 -20.91 4.99 -9.98
CA PHE A 233 -21.23 5.66 -8.73
C PHE A 233 -21.17 7.19 -8.87
N VAL A 234 -21.89 7.88 -7.99
CA VAL A 234 -21.94 9.36 -7.96
C VAL A 234 -21.72 9.87 -6.53
N ALA A 235 -21.20 11.09 -6.40
CA ALA A 235 -21.11 11.78 -5.11
C ALA A 235 -22.50 12.03 -4.50
N GLY A 236 -22.57 12.08 -3.18
CA GLY A 236 -23.82 12.18 -2.43
C GLY A 236 -24.62 10.87 -2.34
N GLN A 237 -24.25 9.84 -3.08
CA GLN A 237 -24.91 8.54 -3.12
C GLN A 237 -24.62 7.73 -1.85
N GLN A 238 -25.62 7.00 -1.35
CA GLN A 238 -25.40 5.98 -0.33
C GLN A 238 -24.94 4.67 -0.97
N LEU A 239 -23.85 4.09 -0.42
CA LEU A 239 -23.26 2.85 -0.91
C LEU A 239 -23.02 1.87 0.22
N ARG A 240 -23.29 0.59 -0.05
CA ARG A 240 -22.82 -0.51 0.77
C ARG A 240 -21.37 -0.84 0.37
N VAL A 241 -20.49 -0.87 1.36
CA VAL A 241 -19.04 -1.09 1.17
C VAL A 241 -18.52 -2.09 2.19
N PRO A 242 -17.37 -2.74 1.96
CA PRO A 242 -16.68 -3.51 2.99
C PRO A 242 -16.41 -2.63 4.23
N ASN A 243 -16.69 -3.16 5.40
CA ASN A 243 -16.55 -2.42 6.65
C ASN A 243 -15.11 -2.44 7.18
N ILE A 244 -14.13 -1.99 6.38
CA ILE A 244 -12.71 -1.95 6.78
C ILE A 244 -12.44 -1.08 8.02
N GLY A 245 -13.42 -0.32 8.47
CA GLY A 245 -13.24 0.66 9.52
C GLY A 245 -12.75 1.99 8.97
N ALA A 246 -12.60 2.94 9.88
CA ALA A 246 -11.87 4.16 9.63
C ALA A 246 -10.68 4.16 10.59
N ASP A 247 -9.49 3.93 10.06
CA ASP A 247 -8.28 4.18 10.81
C ASP A 247 -8.19 5.68 11.07
N ARG A 248 -7.90 6.06 12.30
CA ARG A 248 -7.89 7.47 12.67
C ARG A 248 -6.59 8.14 12.23
N ILE A 249 -6.70 9.29 11.60
CA ILE A 249 -5.57 10.21 11.45
C ILE A 249 -5.55 11.13 12.65
N THR A 250 -4.51 10.99 13.50
CA THR A 250 -4.34 11.84 14.66
C THR A 250 -3.97 13.26 14.22
N PRO A 251 -4.68 14.30 14.66
CA PRO A 251 -4.36 15.68 14.28
C PRO A 251 -2.90 16.03 14.57
N GLY A 252 -2.19 16.53 13.56
CA GLY A 252 -0.78 16.93 13.66
C GLY A 252 0.24 15.78 13.66
N ALA A 253 -0.18 14.51 13.54
CA ALA A 253 0.74 13.39 13.43
C ALA A 253 1.42 13.34 12.05
N ILE A 254 0.75 13.84 11.01
CA ILE A 254 1.25 13.89 9.64
C ILE A 254 1.52 15.34 9.28
N ALA A 255 2.81 15.69 9.14
CA ALA A 255 3.23 17.05 8.76
C ALA A 255 3.04 17.31 7.25
N ASP A 256 3.17 16.27 6.42
CA ASP A 256 2.97 16.33 4.98
C ASP A 256 1.48 16.21 4.66
N ALA A 257 0.88 17.31 4.18
CA ALA A 257 -0.54 17.37 3.86
C ALA A 257 -0.92 16.48 2.66
N ASP A 258 -0.02 16.29 1.70
CA ASP A 258 -0.27 15.40 0.55
C ASP A 258 -0.29 13.93 1.01
N TRP A 259 0.63 13.57 1.89
CA TRP A 259 0.65 12.23 2.48
C TRP A 259 -0.58 11.99 3.36
N GLN A 260 -0.99 12.98 4.17
CA GLN A 260 -2.21 12.89 4.96
C GLN A 260 -3.45 12.65 4.08
N ARG A 261 -3.57 13.37 2.94
CA ARG A 261 -4.66 13.15 1.97
C ARG A 261 -4.62 11.75 1.36
N THR A 262 -3.42 11.25 1.06
CA THR A 262 -3.25 9.89 0.52
C THR A 262 -3.69 8.84 1.53
N LEU A 263 -3.28 8.94 2.79
CA LEU A 263 -3.72 8.03 3.85
C LEU A 263 -5.25 8.05 4.01
N ALA A 264 -5.85 9.25 4.02
CA ALA A 264 -7.30 9.41 4.09
C ALA A 264 -8.00 8.77 2.89
N SER A 265 -7.48 8.98 1.68
CA SER A 265 -8.02 8.38 0.45
C SER A 265 -7.94 6.86 0.44
N LEU A 266 -6.92 6.28 1.08
CA LEU A 266 -6.75 4.83 1.20
C LEU A 266 -7.50 4.20 2.39
N GLY A 267 -8.01 5.00 3.32
CA GLY A 267 -8.58 4.48 4.56
C GLY A 267 -7.55 3.96 5.55
N VAL A 268 -6.33 4.43 5.47
CA VAL A 268 -5.22 4.06 6.36
C VAL A 268 -4.98 5.17 7.38
N GLY A 269 -4.89 4.82 8.67
CA GLY A 269 -4.67 5.78 9.74
C GLY A 269 -3.19 6.13 9.95
N SER A 270 -2.96 7.16 10.77
CA SER A 270 -1.61 7.61 11.14
C SER A 270 -0.97 6.78 12.24
N GLU A 271 -1.72 5.93 12.93
CA GLU A 271 -1.23 5.12 14.06
C GLU A 271 -1.03 3.68 13.63
N GLN A 272 0.22 3.31 13.45
CA GLN A 272 0.61 1.94 13.12
C GLN A 272 1.56 1.38 14.19
N THR A 273 1.50 0.08 14.43
CA THR A 273 2.41 -0.59 15.38
C THR A 273 3.83 -0.60 14.83
N ALA A 274 4.77 0.03 15.54
CA ALA A 274 6.17 0.01 15.15
C ALA A 274 6.75 -1.41 15.17
N VAL A 275 7.55 -1.75 14.15
CA VAL A 275 8.19 -3.06 13.98
C VAL A 275 9.70 -2.92 13.88
N ASP A 276 10.39 -3.91 14.42
CA ASP A 276 11.86 -3.96 14.40
C ASP A 276 12.41 -4.92 13.33
N ARG A 277 11.55 -5.77 12.76
CA ARG A 277 11.93 -6.74 11.74
C ARG A 277 10.78 -7.04 10.79
N ILE A 278 11.11 -7.13 9.49
CA ILE A 278 10.23 -7.71 8.47
C ILE A 278 10.91 -8.89 7.79
N VAL A 279 10.12 -9.90 7.44
CA VAL A 279 10.56 -11.10 6.74
C VAL A 279 9.73 -11.28 5.49
N VAL A 280 10.37 -11.25 4.33
CA VAL A 280 9.73 -11.51 3.04
C VAL A 280 10.06 -12.93 2.59
N SER A 281 9.05 -13.78 2.52
CA SER A 281 9.17 -15.15 2.02
C SER A 281 8.76 -15.23 0.56
N LYS A 282 9.72 -15.65 -0.28
CA LYS A 282 9.45 -15.88 -1.71
C LYS A 282 8.46 -17.04 -1.92
N ALA A 283 8.66 -18.15 -1.21
CA ALA A 283 7.79 -19.32 -1.33
C ALA A 283 6.40 -19.06 -0.76
N GLY A 284 6.32 -18.38 0.39
CA GLY A 284 5.07 -18.00 1.04
C GLY A 284 4.33 -16.87 0.34
N LYS A 285 5.04 -16.08 -0.48
CA LYS A 285 4.52 -14.83 -1.07
C LYS A 285 3.96 -13.90 -0.01
N THR A 286 4.67 -13.78 1.11
CA THR A 286 4.26 -13.00 2.28
C THR A 286 5.36 -12.06 2.74
N LEU A 287 4.95 -10.95 3.31
CA LEU A 287 5.75 -10.09 4.16
C LEU A 287 5.16 -10.16 5.56
N LYS A 288 5.95 -10.65 6.52
CA LYS A 288 5.61 -10.70 7.94
C LYS A 288 6.32 -9.58 8.68
N ALA A 289 5.61 -8.87 9.55
CA ALA A 289 6.15 -7.77 10.35
C ALA A 289 6.09 -8.11 11.83
N TYR A 290 7.22 -7.92 12.52
CA TYR A 290 7.39 -8.32 13.92
C TYR A 290 7.76 -7.13 14.79
N SER A 291 7.19 -7.12 16.01
CA SER A 291 7.60 -6.25 17.12
C SER A 291 8.15 -7.14 18.23
N GLY A 292 9.46 -7.18 18.39
CA GLY A 292 10.15 -8.23 19.11
C GLY A 292 9.91 -9.61 18.49
N ASP A 293 9.45 -10.56 19.30
CA ASP A 293 9.11 -11.91 18.83
C ASP A 293 7.65 -12.05 18.36
N LYS A 294 6.85 -11.00 18.51
CA LYS A 294 5.43 -11.04 18.18
C LYS A 294 5.20 -10.68 16.71
N LEU A 295 4.55 -11.57 15.96
CA LEU A 295 4.00 -11.25 14.64
C LEU A 295 2.81 -10.29 14.84
N VAL A 296 2.90 -9.09 14.26
CA VAL A 296 1.88 -8.03 14.40
C VAL A 296 1.18 -7.72 13.10
N ALA A 297 1.79 -8.05 11.96
CA ALA A 297 1.15 -7.92 10.66
C ALA A 297 1.67 -8.96 9.65
N LEU A 298 0.82 -9.30 8.69
CA LEU A 298 1.18 -10.10 7.53
C LEU A 298 0.46 -9.56 6.30
N PHE A 299 1.22 -9.40 5.21
CA PHE A 299 0.71 -8.99 3.91
C PHE A 299 1.08 -10.00 2.84
N THR A 300 0.19 -10.28 1.91
CA THR A 300 0.55 -11.02 0.69
C THR A 300 1.32 -10.10 -0.25
N VAL A 301 2.39 -10.60 -0.85
CA VAL A 301 3.24 -9.82 -1.74
C VAL A 301 3.45 -10.50 -3.09
N SER A 302 3.78 -9.70 -4.09
CA SER A 302 4.41 -10.16 -5.32
C SER A 302 5.90 -9.80 -5.27
N SER A 303 6.78 -10.75 -5.54
CA SER A 303 8.23 -10.51 -5.47
C SER A 303 8.98 -11.34 -6.48
N GLY A 304 9.90 -10.69 -7.17
CA GLY A 304 10.85 -11.32 -8.08
C GLY A 304 10.23 -12.22 -9.17
N SER A 305 11.00 -12.47 -10.17
CA SER A 305 10.71 -13.41 -11.27
C SER A 305 11.86 -14.40 -11.41
N SER A 306 11.83 -15.25 -12.43
CA SER A 306 12.99 -16.07 -12.79
C SER A 306 14.14 -15.24 -13.37
N GLU A 307 13.81 -14.14 -14.04
CA GLU A 307 14.77 -13.21 -14.67
C GLU A 307 15.33 -12.22 -13.63
N PHE A 308 14.47 -11.71 -12.76
CA PHE A 308 14.81 -10.79 -11.68
C PHE A 308 14.44 -11.41 -10.34
N PRO A 309 15.26 -12.33 -9.80
CA PRO A 309 14.92 -13.03 -8.57
C PRO A 309 14.96 -12.10 -7.36
N LEU A 310 14.11 -12.38 -6.36
CA LEU A 310 14.21 -11.73 -5.06
C LEU A 310 15.62 -11.91 -4.49
N PRO A 311 16.35 -10.84 -4.13
CA PRO A 311 17.71 -10.93 -3.61
C PRO A 311 17.68 -11.41 -2.16
N LEU A 312 17.92 -12.71 -1.96
CA LEU A 312 17.89 -13.33 -0.63
C LEU A 312 18.99 -12.75 0.27
N GLY A 313 18.71 -12.60 1.57
CA GLY A 313 19.64 -12.09 2.57
C GLY A 313 19.04 -10.98 3.43
N GLU A 314 19.90 -10.31 4.19
CA GLU A 314 19.53 -9.21 5.06
C GLU A 314 19.81 -7.87 4.36
N TRP A 315 18.87 -6.94 4.52
CA TRP A 315 18.92 -5.59 3.95
C TRP A 315 18.53 -4.56 4.99
N ASP A 316 19.02 -3.35 4.83
CA ASP A 316 18.65 -2.20 5.66
C ASP A 316 17.64 -1.34 4.88
N ILE A 317 16.74 -0.67 5.60
CA ILE A 317 15.91 0.41 5.06
C ILE A 317 16.77 1.68 5.08
N VAL A 318 17.01 2.25 3.91
CA VAL A 318 17.82 3.47 3.77
C VAL A 318 16.98 4.73 3.68
N GLY A 319 15.68 4.60 3.33
CA GLY A 319 14.74 5.71 3.29
C GLY A 319 13.34 5.29 2.91
N GLU A 320 12.42 6.23 3.05
CA GLU A 320 11.02 6.09 2.67
C GLU A 320 10.61 7.32 1.88
N ALA A 321 9.90 7.10 0.78
CA ALA A 321 9.32 8.18 -0.01
C ALA A 321 7.80 7.99 -0.10
N TYR A 322 7.08 9.05 0.21
CA TYR A 322 5.62 9.13 0.17
C TYR A 322 5.20 9.86 -1.10
N ASN A 323 4.23 9.31 -1.81
CA ASN A 323 3.82 9.78 -3.14
C ASN A 323 5.04 10.02 -4.06
N PRO A 324 5.94 9.02 -4.27
CA PRO A 324 7.16 9.24 -5.03
C PRO A 324 6.88 9.41 -6.53
N PRO A 325 7.59 10.31 -7.22
CA PRO A 325 7.71 10.20 -8.66
C PRO A 325 8.47 8.91 -8.99
N TYR A 326 8.23 8.34 -10.16
CA TYR A 326 8.89 7.11 -10.58
C TYR A 326 9.80 7.34 -11.79
N SER A 327 11.08 6.97 -11.65
CA SER A 327 12.03 6.95 -12.76
C SER A 327 11.89 5.64 -13.52
N TYR A 328 11.22 5.68 -14.65
CA TYR A 328 11.12 4.54 -15.56
C TYR A 328 12.37 4.43 -16.41
N ASP A 329 13.11 3.36 -16.26
CA ASP A 329 14.29 3.03 -17.07
C ASP A 329 14.10 1.62 -17.64
N PRO A 330 13.92 1.49 -18.96
CA PRO A 330 13.70 0.19 -19.58
C PRO A 330 14.91 -0.74 -19.47
N GLU A 331 16.14 -0.21 -19.41
CA GLU A 331 17.35 -1.03 -19.24
C GLU A 331 17.37 -1.70 -17.86
N VAL A 332 17.08 -0.94 -16.78
CA VAL A 332 16.97 -1.46 -15.40
C VAL A 332 15.85 -2.49 -15.27
N LEU A 333 14.78 -2.31 -16.04
CA LEU A 333 13.62 -3.22 -16.03
C LEU A 333 13.78 -4.44 -16.95
N GLY A 334 14.93 -4.55 -17.67
CA GLY A 334 15.16 -5.65 -18.62
C GLY A 334 14.35 -5.58 -19.90
N ASN A 335 13.77 -4.41 -20.20
CA ASN A 335 12.94 -4.20 -21.40
C ASN A 335 13.76 -3.74 -22.62
N GLY A 336 15.10 -3.84 -22.56
CA GLY A 336 16.02 -3.41 -23.62
C GLY A 336 16.32 -1.92 -23.61
N ASP A 337 17.02 -1.45 -24.64
CA ASP A 337 17.35 -0.03 -24.81
C ASP A 337 16.07 0.77 -25.09
N GLY A 338 15.91 1.87 -24.41
CA GLY A 338 14.76 2.74 -24.59
C GLY A 338 14.94 4.09 -23.94
N GLU A 339 13.95 4.94 -24.13
CA GLU A 339 13.95 6.29 -23.53
C GLU A 339 13.54 6.18 -22.05
N THR A 340 14.28 6.86 -21.19
CA THR A 340 13.96 7.01 -19.77
C THR A 340 12.91 8.09 -19.58
N TYR A 341 11.98 7.87 -18.61
CA TYR A 341 10.92 8.81 -18.30
C TYR A 341 10.80 9.02 -16.80
N THR A 342 10.47 10.22 -16.39
CA THR A 342 10.00 10.49 -15.03
C THR A 342 8.49 10.51 -15.04
N LEU A 343 7.88 9.61 -14.31
CA LEU A 343 6.43 9.54 -14.12
C LEU A 343 6.06 10.29 -12.84
N ALA A 344 4.96 11.03 -12.89
CA ALA A 344 4.45 11.75 -11.74
C ALA A 344 3.95 10.79 -10.64
N ALA A 345 3.83 11.30 -9.42
CA ALA A 345 3.28 10.59 -8.29
C ALA A 345 1.77 10.32 -8.45
N GLY A 346 1.26 9.34 -7.71
CA GLY A 346 -0.16 9.06 -7.59
C GLY A 346 -0.47 7.57 -7.42
N PRO A 347 -1.71 7.21 -7.08
CA PRO A 347 -2.13 5.82 -6.85
C PRO A 347 -1.93 4.93 -8.09
N ASN A 348 -2.00 5.50 -9.29
CA ASN A 348 -1.76 4.81 -10.56
C ASN A 348 -0.28 4.85 -11.02
N SER A 349 0.66 5.26 -10.15
CA SER A 349 2.09 5.10 -10.39
C SER A 349 2.47 3.62 -10.39
N PRO A 350 3.43 3.17 -11.21
CA PRO A 350 3.95 1.80 -11.18
C PRO A 350 4.44 1.34 -9.80
N VAL A 351 4.85 2.29 -8.96
CA VAL A 351 5.30 2.04 -7.58
C VAL A 351 4.25 2.45 -6.54
N GLY A 352 3.05 2.80 -6.98
CA GLY A 352 1.96 3.24 -6.10
C GLY A 352 2.32 4.50 -5.32
N VAL A 353 1.87 4.56 -4.07
CA VAL A 353 1.95 5.75 -3.22
C VAL A 353 3.10 5.71 -2.21
N VAL A 354 3.87 4.62 -2.15
CA VAL A 354 4.99 4.44 -1.21
C VAL A 354 6.14 3.72 -1.91
N TRP A 355 7.35 4.16 -1.61
CA TRP A 355 8.60 3.47 -1.88
C TRP A 355 9.42 3.40 -0.60
N ILE A 356 9.67 2.20 -0.11
CA ILE A 356 10.60 1.92 1.00
C ILE A 356 11.89 1.42 0.37
N ASP A 357 12.92 2.26 0.43
CA ASP A 357 14.19 2.02 -0.24
C ASP A 357 15.09 1.10 0.60
N LEU A 358 15.74 0.15 -0.05
CA LEU A 358 16.60 -0.82 0.59
C LEU A 358 18.08 -0.57 0.25
N SER A 359 18.99 -1.03 1.13
CA SER A 359 20.44 -0.97 0.91
C SER A 359 20.92 -1.75 -0.31
N LYS A 360 20.07 -2.59 -0.90
CA LYS A 360 20.28 -3.21 -2.20
C LYS A 360 19.90 -2.24 -3.31
N GLU A 361 20.86 -1.80 -4.10
CA GLU A 361 20.66 -0.89 -5.22
C GLU A 361 19.55 -1.37 -6.17
N HIS A 362 18.65 -0.46 -6.54
CA HIS A 362 17.45 -0.70 -7.38
C HIS A 362 16.38 -1.63 -6.77
N TYR A 363 16.44 -1.94 -5.47
CA TYR A 363 15.43 -2.75 -4.82
C TYR A 363 14.70 -1.98 -3.74
N GLY A 364 13.39 -2.18 -3.68
CA GLY A 364 12.52 -1.56 -2.70
C GLY A 364 11.25 -2.38 -2.44
N ILE A 365 10.50 -1.89 -1.46
CA ILE A 365 9.16 -2.39 -1.13
C ILE A 365 8.18 -1.26 -1.45
N HIS A 366 7.14 -1.53 -2.25
CA HIS A 366 6.30 -0.46 -2.79
C HIS A 366 4.86 -0.90 -3.05
N GLY A 367 3.97 0.08 -3.28
CA GLY A 367 2.59 -0.14 -3.68
C GLY A 367 2.42 -0.54 -5.15
N THR A 368 1.18 -0.69 -5.58
CA THR A 368 0.83 -0.99 -6.99
C THR A 368 -0.55 -0.43 -7.34
N PRO A 369 -0.75 0.02 -8.59
CA PRO A 369 -2.07 0.39 -9.09
C PRO A 369 -2.99 -0.82 -9.33
N ASP A 370 -2.44 -2.05 -9.30
CA ASP A 370 -3.15 -3.28 -9.68
C ASP A 370 -3.23 -4.24 -8.48
N PRO A 371 -4.01 -3.92 -7.43
CA PRO A 371 -4.06 -4.70 -6.18
C PRO A 371 -4.47 -6.15 -6.38
N GLU A 372 -5.29 -6.45 -7.40
CA GLU A 372 -5.77 -7.80 -7.71
C GLU A 372 -4.65 -8.73 -8.21
N THR A 373 -3.53 -8.15 -8.66
CA THR A 373 -2.38 -8.92 -9.19
C THR A 373 -1.43 -9.40 -8.08
N ILE A 374 -1.59 -8.88 -6.86
CA ILE A 374 -0.72 -9.23 -5.73
C ILE A 374 -0.78 -10.74 -5.44
N GLY A 375 0.41 -11.33 -5.27
CA GLY A 375 0.61 -12.76 -5.10
C GLY A 375 0.48 -13.60 -6.37
N ARG A 376 0.01 -13.03 -7.49
CA ARG A 376 -0.17 -13.71 -8.78
C ARG A 376 0.84 -13.26 -9.83
N ALA A 377 1.04 -11.96 -9.98
CA ALA A 377 2.02 -11.40 -10.90
C ALA A 377 3.43 -11.46 -10.32
N GLN A 378 4.43 -11.57 -11.19
CA GLN A 378 5.83 -11.43 -10.85
C GLN A 378 6.25 -9.96 -10.92
N SER A 379 7.36 -9.60 -10.24
CA SER A 379 7.97 -8.29 -10.32
C SER A 379 9.35 -8.35 -10.95
N SER A 380 9.91 -7.20 -11.30
CA SER A 380 11.32 -7.04 -11.71
C SER A 380 12.25 -6.99 -10.48
N GLY A 381 12.00 -7.83 -9.46
CA GLY A 381 12.86 -7.98 -8.29
C GLY A 381 12.29 -7.35 -7.01
N CYS A 382 11.65 -6.20 -7.10
CA CYS A 382 11.07 -5.48 -5.97
C CYS A 382 9.91 -6.25 -5.31
N VAL A 383 9.60 -5.88 -4.06
CA VAL A 383 8.46 -6.43 -3.31
C VAL A 383 7.26 -5.50 -3.48
N ARG A 384 6.19 -6.00 -4.08
CA ARG A 384 4.95 -5.23 -4.32
C ARG A 384 3.84 -5.62 -3.36
N LEU A 385 3.17 -4.61 -2.83
CA LEU A 385 1.96 -4.68 -2.01
C LEU A 385 0.82 -3.92 -2.68
N THR A 386 -0.40 -4.06 -2.15
CA THR A 386 -1.46 -3.09 -2.44
C THR A 386 -1.04 -1.70 -1.94
N ASN A 387 -1.62 -0.62 -2.47
CA ASN A 387 -1.28 0.73 -1.99
C ASN A 387 -1.60 0.91 -0.50
N TRP A 388 -2.73 0.38 -0.02
CA TRP A 388 -3.11 0.47 1.40
C TRP A 388 -2.20 -0.35 2.32
N ASP A 389 -1.79 -1.56 1.92
CA ASP A 389 -0.84 -2.36 2.71
C ASP A 389 0.56 -1.72 2.72
N ALA A 390 1.01 -1.14 1.59
CA ALA A 390 2.27 -0.41 1.50
C ALA A 390 2.25 0.85 2.38
N ALA A 391 1.15 1.60 2.38
CA ALA A 391 0.98 2.78 3.23
C ALA A 391 0.95 2.40 4.72
N ARG A 392 0.28 1.29 5.07
CA ARG A 392 0.27 0.74 6.44
C ARG A 392 1.67 0.31 6.86
N LEU A 393 2.38 -0.44 6.01
CA LEU A 393 3.75 -0.88 6.27
C LEU A 393 4.71 0.30 6.46
N ALA A 394 4.62 1.35 5.65
CA ALA A 394 5.43 2.55 5.80
C ALA A 394 5.24 3.25 7.15
N GLY A 395 4.03 3.18 7.72
CA GLY A 395 3.78 3.66 9.09
C GLY A 395 4.32 2.74 10.19
N MET A 396 4.74 1.52 9.86
CA MET A 396 5.24 0.52 10.82
C MET A 396 6.76 0.47 10.89
N VAL A 397 7.46 0.72 9.79
CA VAL A 397 8.91 0.55 9.66
C VAL A 397 9.68 1.84 9.94
N SER A 398 10.98 1.72 10.07
CA SER A 398 11.95 2.82 10.17
C SER A 398 13.31 2.33 9.69
N GLN A 399 14.30 3.21 9.58
CA GLN A 399 15.69 2.83 9.25
C GLN A 399 16.33 1.85 10.24
N SER A 400 15.75 1.66 11.44
CA SER A 400 16.19 0.64 12.40
C SER A 400 15.53 -0.72 12.19
N THR A 401 14.53 -0.82 11.33
CA THR A 401 13.85 -2.07 11.02
C THR A 401 14.72 -2.97 10.15
N ARG A 402 14.97 -4.20 10.59
CA ARG A 402 15.71 -5.20 9.81
C ARG A 402 14.83 -5.83 8.75
N VAL A 403 15.38 -6.02 7.56
CA VAL A 403 14.70 -6.67 6.44
C VAL A 403 15.39 -7.97 6.11
N LEU A 404 14.65 -9.08 6.16
CA LEU A 404 15.15 -10.40 5.75
C LEU A 404 14.36 -10.90 4.54
N PHE A 405 15.06 -11.25 3.47
CA PHE A 405 14.47 -11.92 2.31
C PHE A 405 14.89 -13.38 2.30
N GLU A 406 13.91 -14.27 2.35
CA GLU A 406 14.10 -15.73 2.38
C GLU A 406 13.44 -16.44 1.19
N ALA A 407 13.85 -17.70 0.94
CA ALA A 407 13.43 -18.50 -0.20
C ALA A 407 11.94 -18.89 -0.17
#